data_85ebe11e9cb0632539aff493e07319d9
#
_entry.id   85ebe11e9cb0632539aff493e07319d9
#
_cell.length_a   1.000
_cell.length_b   1.000
_cell.length_c   1.000
_cell.angle_alpha   90.00
_cell.angle_beta   90.00
_cell.angle_gamma   90.00
#
_symmetry.space_group_name_H-M   'P 1'
#
loop_
_entity.id
_entity.type
_entity.pdbx_description
1 polymer ?
#
loop_
_entity_poly.entity_id
_entity_poly.type
_entity_poly.pdbx_seq_one_letter_code
_entity_poly.pdbx_strand_id
1 'polypeptide(L)'
;MFKYYGKTAPYLFLLPAGIVLLIFFFIPFFQTIGLSFLNYSNNIYNPSFAGLENYVQILHNPIFYKVMWNTLLYLVVAVPILAIIPLFLAILINQKIKGITLYKILIYLPVIVSIVVAAIAFKWLYAQQGILNYILNVMHINSIGWLTDPKYAIYSVIIVTIWKCIGYYMMIYLAAL
;
A
#
# COMPACT_ATOMS: atom_id res chain seq x y z
N MET A 1 -4.89 -19.10 -35.80
CA MET A 1 -5.03 -17.87 -36.61
C MET A 1 -3.89 -16.84 -36.42
N PHE A 2 -2.71 -17.22 -35.90
CA PHE A 2 -1.57 -16.30 -35.59
C PHE A 2 -0.33 -16.55 -36.45
N LYS A 3 -0.44 -17.22 -37.60
CA LYS A 3 0.69 -17.68 -38.43
C LYS A 3 1.24 -16.63 -39.41
N TYR A 4 0.72 -15.39 -39.42
CA TYR A 4 1.11 -14.36 -40.41
C TYR A 4 1.84 -13.14 -39.85
N TYR A 5 2.03 -13.03 -38.56
CA TYR A 5 2.79 -11.91 -38.01
C TYR A 5 4.28 -12.31 -37.89
N GLY A 6 5.14 -11.64 -38.65
CA GLY A 6 6.58 -11.82 -38.55
C GLY A 6 7.04 -11.68 -37.11
N LYS A 7 8.20 -12.29 -36.75
CA LYS A 7 8.77 -12.30 -35.38
C LYS A 7 8.91 -10.88 -34.77
N THR A 8 8.88 -9.82 -35.58
CA THR A 8 8.98 -8.41 -35.18
C THR A 8 7.65 -7.75 -34.81
N ALA A 9 6.51 -8.30 -35.23
CA ALA A 9 5.21 -7.69 -34.97
C ALA A 9 4.91 -7.46 -33.46
N PRO A 10 5.16 -8.41 -32.53
CA PRO A 10 4.93 -8.17 -31.11
C PRO A 10 5.73 -6.99 -30.57
N TYR A 11 6.99 -6.82 -31.01
CA TYR A 11 7.85 -5.72 -30.57
C TYR A 11 7.36 -4.36 -31.09
N LEU A 12 6.84 -4.30 -32.33
CA LEU A 12 6.23 -3.09 -32.89
C LEU A 12 4.97 -2.65 -32.10
N PHE A 13 4.13 -3.60 -31.68
CA PHE A 13 2.97 -3.28 -30.86
C PHE A 13 3.34 -2.86 -29.43
N LEU A 14 4.44 -3.37 -28.88
CA LEU A 14 4.94 -2.99 -27.56
C LEU A 14 5.78 -1.69 -27.59
N LEU A 15 6.23 -1.25 -28.73
CA LEU A 15 7.12 -0.10 -28.88
C LEU A 15 6.54 1.20 -28.31
N PRO A 16 5.27 1.61 -28.56
CA PRO A 16 4.71 2.83 -27.99
C PRO A 16 4.69 2.79 -26.45
N ALA A 17 4.27 1.66 -25.86
CA ALA A 17 4.29 1.48 -24.40
C ALA A 17 5.73 1.45 -23.87
N GLY A 18 6.64 0.80 -24.58
CA GLY A 18 8.07 0.74 -24.24
C GLY A 18 8.74 2.12 -24.21
N ILE A 19 8.43 2.98 -25.20
CA ILE A 19 8.94 4.37 -25.23
C ILE A 19 8.45 5.17 -24.02
N VAL A 20 7.15 5.08 -23.69
CA VAL A 20 6.58 5.76 -22.52
C VAL A 20 7.25 5.28 -21.24
N LEU A 21 7.41 3.97 -21.05
CA LEU A 21 8.10 3.40 -19.90
C LEU A 21 9.57 3.83 -19.85
N LEU A 22 10.27 3.85 -20.98
CA LEU A 22 11.66 4.26 -21.04
C LEU A 22 11.83 5.72 -20.63
N ILE A 23 11.01 6.62 -21.16
CA ILE A 23 11.13 8.07 -20.91
C ILE A 23 10.69 8.43 -19.48
N PHE A 24 9.55 7.88 -19.01
CA PHE A 24 8.94 8.33 -17.76
C PHE A 24 9.26 7.44 -16.55
N PHE A 25 9.82 6.25 -16.77
CA PHE A 25 10.18 5.35 -15.68
C PHE A 25 11.68 5.06 -15.66
N PHE A 26 12.24 4.49 -16.72
CA PHE A 26 13.64 4.04 -16.70
C PHE A 26 14.64 5.21 -16.69
N ILE A 27 14.45 6.26 -17.49
CA ILE A 27 15.35 7.40 -17.47
C ILE A 27 15.36 8.09 -16.09
N PRO A 28 14.22 8.47 -15.48
CA PRO A 28 14.22 9.04 -14.13
C PRO A 28 14.77 8.07 -13.06
N PHE A 29 14.55 6.77 -13.21
CA PHE A 29 15.11 5.76 -12.32
C PHE A 29 16.65 5.78 -12.30
N PHE A 30 17.27 5.72 -13.48
CA PHE A 30 18.73 5.79 -13.56
C PHE A 30 19.29 7.17 -13.17
N GLN A 31 18.57 8.25 -13.49
CA GLN A 31 18.93 9.59 -13.01
C GLN A 31 18.92 9.65 -11.48
N THR A 32 17.90 9.09 -10.81
CA THR A 32 17.82 9.05 -9.34
C THR A 32 19.01 8.31 -8.73
N ILE A 33 19.43 7.20 -9.34
CA ILE A 33 20.64 6.48 -8.90
C ILE A 33 21.86 7.40 -9.03
N GLY A 34 22.03 8.09 -10.16
CA GLY A 34 23.13 9.05 -10.34
C GLY A 34 23.09 10.19 -9.32
N LEU A 35 21.90 10.76 -9.07
CA LEU A 35 21.70 11.85 -8.10
C LEU A 35 21.98 11.39 -6.66
N SER A 36 21.83 10.12 -6.33
CA SER A 36 22.10 9.60 -4.98
C SER A 36 23.58 9.70 -4.56
N PHE A 37 24.48 9.83 -5.52
CA PHE A 37 25.91 10.06 -5.29
C PHE A 37 26.31 11.53 -5.21
N LEU A 38 25.36 12.46 -5.31
CA LEU A 38 25.58 13.89 -5.27
C LEU A 38 25.09 14.50 -3.96
N ASN A 39 25.77 15.55 -3.51
CA ASN A 39 25.38 16.36 -2.35
C ASN A 39 24.82 17.70 -2.81
N TYR A 40 23.55 17.95 -2.48
CA TYR A 40 22.81 19.17 -2.81
C TYR A 40 22.71 20.16 -1.63
N SER A 41 23.30 19.84 -0.48
CA SER A 41 23.14 20.62 0.76
C SER A 41 23.63 22.05 0.62
N ASN A 42 24.70 22.28 -0.15
CA ASN A 42 25.34 23.59 -0.26
C ASN A 42 24.85 24.42 -1.46
N ASN A 43 24.48 23.78 -2.54
CA ASN A 43 24.00 24.46 -3.75
C ASN A 43 23.16 23.51 -4.61
N ILE A 44 21.89 23.87 -4.82
CA ILE A 44 20.97 23.08 -5.66
C ILE A 44 21.39 23.12 -7.14
N TYR A 45 22.02 24.22 -7.59
CA TYR A 45 22.40 24.40 -8.99
C TYR A 45 23.77 23.84 -9.35
N ASN A 46 24.61 23.57 -8.32
CA ASN A 46 25.96 23.03 -8.55
C ASN A 46 26.30 22.01 -7.47
N PRO A 47 25.71 20.80 -7.57
CA PRO A 47 25.92 19.75 -6.58
C PRO A 47 27.36 19.22 -6.60
N SER A 48 27.92 18.91 -5.45
CA SER A 48 29.23 18.28 -5.34
C SER A 48 29.09 16.76 -5.33
N PHE A 49 30.11 16.05 -5.80
CA PHE A 49 30.14 14.61 -5.73
C PHE A 49 30.37 14.14 -4.28
N ALA A 50 29.42 13.39 -3.73
CA ALA A 50 29.43 12.88 -2.37
C ALA A 50 29.85 11.40 -2.26
N GLY A 51 29.99 10.72 -3.39
CA GLY A 51 30.28 9.27 -3.35
C GLY A 51 29.20 8.50 -2.57
N LEU A 52 29.62 7.75 -1.55
CA LEU A 52 28.73 6.93 -0.70
C LEU A 52 28.31 7.65 0.59
N GLU A 53 28.64 8.92 0.78
CA GLU A 53 28.37 9.65 2.03
C GLU A 53 26.89 9.67 2.39
N ASN A 54 26.01 9.89 1.40
CA ASN A 54 24.55 9.87 1.63
C ASN A 54 24.06 8.51 2.18
N TYR A 55 24.63 7.41 1.68
CA TYR A 55 24.28 6.05 2.15
C TYR A 55 24.79 5.82 3.57
N VAL A 56 26.00 6.27 3.87
CA VAL A 56 26.58 6.18 5.23
C VAL A 56 25.74 6.99 6.22
N GLN A 57 25.31 8.20 5.85
CA GLN A 57 24.44 9.03 6.69
C GLN A 57 23.09 8.34 6.96
N ILE A 58 22.47 7.73 5.94
CA ILE A 58 21.21 6.97 6.11
C ILE A 58 21.41 5.79 7.08
N LEU A 59 22.49 5.03 6.92
CA LEU A 59 22.78 3.87 7.78
C LEU A 59 23.13 4.26 9.24
N HIS A 60 23.55 5.49 9.49
CA HIS A 60 23.76 5.99 10.86
C HIS A 60 22.52 6.69 11.44
N ASN A 61 21.45 6.87 10.66
CA ASN A 61 20.25 7.53 11.12
C ASN A 61 19.30 6.54 11.84
N PRO A 62 19.02 6.72 13.14
CA PRO A 62 18.13 5.82 13.88
C PRO A 62 16.70 5.81 13.34
N ILE A 63 16.26 6.88 12.66
CA ILE A 63 14.93 6.94 12.01
C ILE A 63 14.86 5.93 10.87
N PHE A 64 15.95 5.70 10.14
CA PHE A 64 16.01 4.70 9.07
C PHE A 64 15.64 3.30 9.58
N TYR A 65 16.24 2.87 10.67
CA TYR A 65 15.95 1.55 11.25
C TYR A 65 14.50 1.45 11.76
N LYS A 66 13.98 2.53 12.33
CA LYS A 66 12.58 2.59 12.77
C LYS A 66 11.62 2.46 11.58
N VAL A 67 11.91 3.14 10.47
CA VAL A 67 11.11 3.05 9.23
C VAL A 67 11.19 1.65 8.64
N MET A 68 12.40 1.07 8.56
CA MET A 68 12.60 -0.30 8.08
C MET A 68 11.82 -1.32 8.92
N TRP A 69 11.88 -1.20 10.25
CA TRP A 69 11.13 -2.05 11.15
C TRP A 69 9.61 -1.92 10.95
N ASN A 70 9.10 -0.69 10.86
CA ASN A 70 7.69 -0.44 10.61
C ASN A 70 7.24 -1.03 9.26
N THR A 71 8.05 -0.89 8.22
CA THR A 71 7.79 -1.47 6.90
C THR A 71 7.76 -2.99 6.95
N LEU A 72 8.72 -3.61 7.64
CA LEU A 72 8.77 -5.06 7.80
C LEU A 72 7.54 -5.57 8.58
N LEU A 73 7.20 -4.90 9.69
CA LEU A 73 6.02 -5.23 10.49
C LEU A 73 4.74 -5.11 9.66
N TYR A 74 4.62 -4.02 8.88
CA TYR A 74 3.49 -3.84 7.97
C TYR A 74 3.39 -5.00 6.96
N LEU A 75 4.49 -5.37 6.31
CA LEU A 75 4.52 -6.48 5.35
C LEU A 75 4.14 -7.82 5.99
N VAL A 76 4.77 -8.12 7.12
CA VAL A 76 4.56 -9.41 7.83
C VAL A 76 3.13 -9.55 8.35
N VAL A 77 2.48 -8.46 8.72
CA VAL A 77 1.09 -8.50 9.24
C VAL A 77 0.08 -8.34 8.10
N ALA A 78 0.21 -7.32 7.25
CA ALA A 78 -0.81 -7.02 6.25
C ALA A 78 -0.85 -8.04 5.11
N VAL A 79 0.30 -8.50 4.61
CA VAL A 79 0.35 -9.40 3.45
C VAL A 79 -0.29 -10.76 3.73
N PRO A 80 0.03 -11.48 4.81
CA PRO A 80 -0.64 -12.75 5.11
C PRO A 80 -2.14 -12.59 5.33
N ILE A 81 -2.57 -11.54 6.01
CA ILE A 81 -3.99 -11.26 6.24
C ILE A 81 -4.70 -11.00 4.91
N LEU A 82 -4.12 -10.18 4.03
CA LEU A 82 -4.68 -9.87 2.71
C LEU A 82 -4.58 -11.03 1.70
N ALA A 83 -3.73 -12.01 1.95
CA ALA A 83 -3.69 -13.24 1.17
C ALA A 83 -4.74 -14.25 1.65
N ILE A 84 -4.85 -14.48 2.97
CA ILE A 84 -5.62 -15.58 3.54
C ILE A 84 -7.10 -15.21 3.70
N ILE A 85 -7.41 -14.05 4.31
CA ILE A 85 -8.81 -13.69 4.63
C ILE A 85 -9.64 -13.48 3.35
N PRO A 86 -9.17 -12.74 2.33
CA PRO A 86 -9.93 -12.59 1.08
C PRO A 86 -10.14 -13.91 0.33
N LEU A 87 -9.16 -14.82 0.36
CA LEU A 87 -9.31 -16.16 -0.23
C LEU A 87 -10.42 -16.93 0.48
N PHE A 88 -10.41 -16.94 1.81
CA PHE A 88 -11.45 -17.60 2.60
C PHE A 88 -12.84 -17.00 2.32
N LEU A 89 -12.93 -15.66 2.27
CA LEU A 89 -14.17 -14.97 1.91
C LEU A 89 -14.63 -15.32 0.48
N ALA A 90 -13.71 -15.41 -0.48
CA ALA A 90 -14.03 -15.79 -1.86
C ALA A 90 -14.63 -17.20 -1.93
N ILE A 91 -14.05 -18.17 -1.21
CA ILE A 91 -14.57 -19.54 -1.12
C ILE A 91 -15.98 -19.54 -0.52
N LEU A 92 -16.22 -18.81 0.58
CA LEU A 92 -17.53 -18.71 1.21
C LEU A 92 -18.58 -18.09 0.27
N ILE A 93 -18.20 -17.06 -0.47
CA ILE A 93 -19.10 -16.30 -1.35
C ILE A 93 -19.29 -16.99 -2.72
N ASN A 94 -18.46 -17.95 -3.09
CA ASN A 94 -18.62 -18.74 -4.32
C ASN A 94 -19.82 -19.71 -4.25
N GLN A 95 -20.40 -19.90 -3.09
CA GLN A 95 -21.56 -20.78 -2.89
C GLN A 95 -22.84 -20.14 -3.46
N LYS A 96 -23.77 -20.99 -3.96
CA LYS A 96 -25.08 -20.57 -4.49
C LYS A 96 -26.10 -20.36 -3.37
N ILE A 97 -25.92 -19.30 -2.54
CA ILE A 97 -26.81 -18.96 -1.43
C ILE A 97 -27.65 -17.73 -1.79
N LYS A 98 -28.93 -17.74 -1.38
CA LYS A 98 -29.82 -16.55 -1.56
C LYS A 98 -29.23 -15.35 -0.86
N GLY A 99 -29.18 -14.18 -1.52
CA GLY A 99 -28.66 -12.95 -0.95
C GLY A 99 -27.14 -12.76 -1.05
N ILE A 100 -26.40 -13.72 -1.63
CA ILE A 100 -24.94 -13.65 -1.76
C ILE A 100 -24.44 -12.36 -2.43
N THR A 101 -25.24 -11.81 -3.35
CA THR A 101 -24.92 -10.54 -4.04
C THR A 101 -24.80 -9.37 -3.05
N LEU A 102 -25.66 -9.32 -2.03
CA LEU A 102 -25.58 -8.29 -1.00
C LEU A 102 -24.26 -8.36 -0.23
N TYR A 103 -23.83 -9.55 0.16
CA TYR A 103 -22.52 -9.74 0.83
C TYR A 103 -21.35 -9.30 -0.05
N LYS A 104 -21.37 -9.63 -1.35
CA LYS A 104 -20.35 -9.15 -2.31
C LYS A 104 -20.30 -7.63 -2.36
N ILE A 105 -21.45 -6.97 -2.42
CA ILE A 105 -21.53 -5.51 -2.44
C ILE A 105 -20.99 -4.91 -1.15
N LEU A 106 -21.40 -5.41 0.01
CA LEU A 106 -20.98 -4.88 1.31
C LEU A 106 -19.46 -5.03 1.54
N ILE A 107 -18.89 -6.17 1.17
CA ILE A 107 -17.44 -6.41 1.32
C ILE A 107 -16.64 -5.59 0.29
N TYR A 108 -17.20 -5.32 -0.89
CA TYR A 108 -16.55 -4.53 -1.92
C TYR A 108 -16.73 -3.01 -1.73
N LEU A 109 -17.71 -2.57 -0.95
CA LEU A 109 -18.02 -1.16 -0.72
C LEU A 109 -16.79 -0.31 -0.31
N PRO A 110 -15.92 -0.77 0.63
CA PRO A 110 -14.72 -0.02 1.00
C PRO A 110 -13.76 0.26 -0.17
N VAL A 111 -13.73 -0.60 -1.17
CA VAL A 111 -12.84 -0.45 -2.35
C VAL A 111 -13.24 0.77 -3.18
N ILE A 112 -14.53 1.06 -3.27
CA ILE A 112 -15.07 2.17 -4.07
C ILE A 112 -14.85 3.52 -3.36
N VAL A 113 -14.80 3.52 -2.03
CA VAL A 113 -14.61 4.75 -1.24
C VAL A 113 -13.26 5.38 -1.56
N SER A 114 -13.22 6.69 -1.82
CA SER A 114 -11.97 7.44 -1.99
C SER A 114 -11.06 7.27 -0.77
N ILE A 115 -9.75 7.11 -1.00
CA ILE A 115 -8.77 6.98 0.10
C ILE A 115 -8.78 8.21 1.02
N VAL A 116 -9.04 9.41 0.47
CA VAL A 116 -9.13 10.65 1.26
C VAL A 116 -10.33 10.60 2.19
N VAL A 117 -11.50 10.19 1.68
CA VAL A 117 -12.72 10.06 2.49
C VAL A 117 -12.53 8.99 3.56
N ALA A 118 -11.96 7.85 3.23
CA ALA A 118 -11.62 6.81 4.20
C ALA A 118 -10.67 7.34 5.28
N ALA A 119 -9.61 8.06 4.91
CA ALA A 119 -8.66 8.63 5.85
C ALA A 119 -9.32 9.61 6.83
N ILE A 120 -10.22 10.48 6.35
CA ILE A 120 -10.97 11.42 7.20
C ILE A 120 -11.92 10.68 8.15
N ALA A 121 -12.64 9.68 7.64
CA ALA A 121 -13.55 8.88 8.47
C ALA A 121 -12.79 8.13 9.57
N PHE A 122 -11.69 7.47 9.24
CA PHE A 122 -10.87 6.76 10.22
C PHE A 122 -10.15 7.70 11.19
N LYS A 123 -9.75 8.92 10.76
CA LYS A 123 -9.24 9.95 11.67
C LYS A 123 -10.25 10.28 12.77
N TRP A 124 -11.54 10.35 12.44
CA TRP A 124 -12.59 10.58 13.45
C TRP A 124 -12.86 9.35 14.31
N LEU A 125 -12.88 8.15 13.72
CA LEU A 125 -13.04 6.91 14.48
C LEU A 125 -11.90 6.71 15.50
N TYR A 126 -10.68 7.05 15.13
CA TYR A 126 -9.45 6.94 15.93
C TYR A 126 -9.20 8.16 16.85
N ALA A 127 -10.04 9.19 16.80
CA ALA A 127 -9.89 10.36 17.68
C ALA A 127 -9.94 9.96 19.15
N GLN A 128 -9.33 10.77 20.03
CA GLN A 128 -9.33 10.50 21.47
C GLN A 128 -10.76 10.37 22.04
N GLN A 129 -11.69 11.17 21.51
CA GLN A 129 -13.13 11.11 21.84
C GLN A 129 -13.94 10.39 20.74
N GLY A 130 -13.29 9.59 19.90
CA GLY A 130 -13.93 8.87 18.82
C GLY A 130 -14.65 7.61 19.29
N ILE A 131 -15.45 7.02 18.37
CA ILE A 131 -16.30 5.86 18.65
C ILE A 131 -15.50 4.69 19.22
N LEU A 132 -14.28 4.43 18.71
CA LEU A 132 -13.48 3.30 19.21
C LEU A 132 -13.07 3.47 20.66
N ASN A 133 -12.63 4.67 21.06
CA ASN A 133 -12.32 4.96 22.45
C ASN A 133 -13.55 4.99 23.34
N TYR A 134 -14.69 5.44 22.81
CA TYR A 134 -15.96 5.35 23.53
C TYR A 134 -16.32 3.89 23.86
N ILE A 135 -16.20 2.97 22.89
CA ILE A 135 -16.45 1.54 23.11
C ILE A 135 -15.48 0.98 24.15
N LEU A 136 -14.18 1.32 24.07
CA LEU A 136 -13.18 0.89 25.06
C LEU A 136 -13.54 1.37 26.47
N ASN A 137 -13.96 2.62 26.60
CA ASN A 137 -14.36 3.19 27.90
C ASN A 137 -15.61 2.51 28.49
N VAL A 138 -16.58 2.15 27.66
CA VAL A 138 -17.75 1.34 28.11
C VAL A 138 -17.32 -0.02 28.63
N MET A 139 -16.24 -0.59 28.07
CA MET A 139 -15.63 -1.86 28.52
C MET A 139 -14.65 -1.68 29.69
N HIS A 140 -14.58 -0.48 30.28
CA HIS A 140 -13.60 -0.11 31.34
C HIS A 140 -12.13 -0.25 30.91
N ILE A 141 -11.84 -0.12 29.62
CA ILE A 141 -10.50 -0.11 29.04
C ILE A 141 -10.08 1.34 28.80
N ASN A 142 -8.87 1.71 29.17
CA ASN A 142 -8.35 3.05 28.96
C ASN A 142 -8.31 3.42 27.45
N SER A 143 -8.57 4.70 27.17
CA SER A 143 -8.48 5.24 25.81
C SER A 143 -7.07 5.05 25.23
N ILE A 144 -7.02 4.70 23.96
CA ILE A 144 -5.79 4.46 23.18
C ILE A 144 -5.53 5.64 22.25
N GLY A 145 -4.30 6.09 22.17
CA GLY A 145 -3.84 7.07 21.18
C GLY A 145 -3.58 6.41 19.82
N TRP A 146 -4.63 5.97 19.13
CA TRP A 146 -4.55 5.18 17.89
C TRP A 146 -3.61 5.73 16.82
N LEU A 147 -3.54 7.07 16.66
CA LEU A 147 -2.70 7.72 15.65
C LEU A 147 -1.55 8.52 16.28
N THR A 148 -1.60 8.78 17.59
CA THR A 148 -0.65 9.65 18.31
C THR A 148 0.38 8.86 19.09
N ASP A 149 0.06 7.64 19.49
CA ASP A 149 1.00 6.75 20.17
C ASP A 149 1.79 5.92 19.14
N PRO A 150 3.13 6.03 19.09
CA PRO A 150 3.97 5.26 18.17
C PRO A 150 3.78 3.75 18.25
N LYS A 151 3.33 3.24 19.41
CA LYS A 151 3.07 1.82 19.64
C LYS A 151 1.88 1.31 18.83
N TYR A 152 0.83 2.13 18.67
CA TYR A 152 -0.43 1.73 18.04
C TYR A 152 -0.60 2.27 16.62
N ALA A 153 0.10 3.34 16.26
CA ALA A 153 -0.09 4.04 14.99
C ALA A 153 0.05 3.13 13.76
N ILE A 154 1.07 2.27 13.76
CA ILE A 154 1.30 1.35 12.61
C ILE A 154 0.17 0.32 12.48
N TYR A 155 -0.33 -0.22 13.57
CA TYR A 155 -1.45 -1.18 13.57
C TYR A 155 -2.75 -0.52 13.11
N SER A 156 -2.98 0.73 13.51
CA SER A 156 -4.14 1.51 13.06
C SER A 156 -4.13 1.69 11.53
N VAL A 157 -2.97 1.98 10.94
CA VAL A 157 -2.81 2.07 9.47
C VAL A 157 -3.02 0.71 8.81
N ILE A 158 -2.48 -0.37 9.38
CA ILE A 158 -2.67 -1.74 8.87
C ILE A 158 -4.16 -2.12 8.83
N ILE A 159 -4.91 -1.82 9.89
CA ILE A 159 -6.36 -2.10 9.97
C ILE A 159 -7.11 -1.38 8.86
N VAL A 160 -6.83 -0.09 8.63
CA VAL A 160 -7.47 0.69 7.55
C VAL A 160 -7.15 0.09 6.18
N THR A 161 -5.89 -0.31 5.97
CA THR A 161 -5.47 -0.92 4.71
C THR A 161 -6.16 -2.25 4.47
N ILE A 162 -6.24 -3.12 5.48
CA ILE A 162 -6.93 -4.40 5.39
C ILE A 162 -8.40 -4.16 5.07
N TRP A 163 -9.08 -3.30 5.81
CA TRP A 163 -10.48 -2.96 5.59
C TRP A 163 -10.74 -2.48 4.15
N LYS A 164 -9.86 -1.63 3.62
CA LYS A 164 -9.99 -1.09 2.27
C LYS A 164 -9.71 -2.11 1.17
N CYS A 165 -8.75 -3.00 1.37
CA CYS A 165 -8.23 -3.87 0.31
C CYS A 165 -8.85 -5.27 0.30
N ILE A 166 -9.47 -5.72 1.40
CA ILE A 166 -9.99 -7.08 1.54
C ILE A 166 -11.00 -7.44 0.43
N GLY A 167 -11.90 -6.52 0.07
CA GLY A 167 -12.89 -6.72 -0.98
C GLY A 167 -12.27 -6.84 -2.37
N TYR A 168 -11.22 -6.07 -2.64
CA TYR A 168 -10.50 -6.11 -3.92
C TYR A 168 -9.84 -7.47 -4.15
N TYR A 169 -9.07 -7.96 -3.18
CA TYR A 169 -8.42 -9.27 -3.28
C TYR A 169 -9.44 -10.41 -3.30
N MET A 170 -10.53 -10.29 -2.54
CA MET A 170 -11.62 -11.26 -2.57
C MET A 170 -12.22 -11.40 -3.99
N MET A 171 -12.43 -10.28 -4.70
CA MET A 171 -12.95 -10.33 -6.07
C MET A 171 -11.97 -10.95 -7.06
N ILE A 172 -10.66 -10.72 -6.88
CA ILE A 172 -9.62 -11.38 -7.70
C ILE A 172 -9.67 -12.89 -7.50
N TYR A 173 -9.71 -13.36 -6.25
CA TYR A 173 -9.80 -14.79 -5.97
C TYR A 173 -11.12 -15.39 -6.47
N LEU A 174 -12.22 -14.67 -6.33
CA LEU A 174 -13.54 -15.14 -6.80
C LEU A 174 -13.58 -15.26 -8.33
N ALA A 175 -12.82 -14.46 -9.06
CA ALA A 175 -12.72 -14.57 -10.52
C ALA A 175 -11.85 -15.76 -10.96
N ALA A 176 -11.01 -16.31 -10.09
CA ALA A 176 -10.15 -17.48 -10.34
C ALA A 176 -10.78 -18.81 -9.90
N LEU A 177 -11.84 -18.78 -9.06
CA LEU A 177 -12.59 -19.93 -8.56
C LEU A 177 -13.75 -20.29 -9.48
#